data_4f4a931a78aaa8bdc534bc2271f1cd4d
#
_entry.id   4f4a931a78aaa8bdc534bc2271f1cd4d
#
_cell.length_a   1.000
_cell.length_b   1.000
_cell.length_c   1.000
_cell.angle_alpha   90.00
_cell.angle_beta   90.00
_cell.angle_gamma   90.00
#
_symmetry.space_group_name_H-M   'P 1'
#
loop_
_entity.id
_entity.type
_entity.pdbx_description
1 polymer ?
#
loop_
_entity_poly.entity_id
_entity_poly.type
_entity_poly.pdbx_seq_one_letter_code
_entity_poly.pdbx_strand_id
1 'polypeptide(L)'
;PEPIVKETVMSKLQGSVQIPEEFKFAENITFYTMLRNIFRGKNILVTGPSGCGKSSLGKILAGITNKEFYSFNFGDTMNPSAKLLGDTKYDKEAGTWFKPSRFVNAIQSNSFIMLDEVTRDRTGDLANILMPVLDGQKYLALDESEDSDSVSVNKNAFFYATANIGREYLGASHDLDRAWKDRFTGGIYELEYLPKQKEMELIMIRNPQLDTYNADKIVDFAKRVRDLHSADELTTAVSTRMCLAVSELVVDGMSLIEALKHTCLPFYPVQAGDDSERVRVIQVIQSMGD
;
A
#
# COMPACT_ATOMS: atom_id res chain seq x y z
N PRO A 1 -8.96 7.15 48.50
CA PRO A 1 -8.90 7.95 47.26
C PRO A 1 -8.71 6.98 46.09
N GLU A 2 -9.67 6.92 45.18
CA GLU A 2 -9.58 6.15 43.94
C GLU A 2 -8.38 6.67 43.15
N PRO A 3 -7.57 5.79 42.52
CA PRO A 3 -6.45 6.23 41.70
C PRO A 3 -7.00 7.03 40.52
N ILE A 4 -6.59 8.28 40.39
CA ILE A 4 -6.88 9.10 39.22
C ILE A 4 -6.21 8.41 38.03
N VAL A 5 -6.98 7.63 37.29
CA VAL A 5 -6.52 7.03 36.03
C VAL A 5 -6.29 8.18 35.05
N LYS A 6 -5.03 8.58 34.88
CA LYS A 6 -4.68 9.58 33.86
C LYS A 6 -5.07 9.03 32.50
N GLU A 7 -6.03 9.69 31.87
CA GLU A 7 -6.46 9.36 30.51
C GLU A 7 -5.26 9.47 29.53
N THR A 8 -4.90 8.35 28.94
CA THR A 8 -3.76 8.26 28.01
C THR A 8 -4.18 8.62 26.58
N VAL A 9 -3.24 8.97 25.72
CA VAL A 9 -3.52 9.23 24.29
C VAL A 9 -4.16 7.99 23.63
N MET A 10 -3.74 6.79 24.01
CA MET A 10 -4.31 5.56 23.48
C MET A 10 -5.77 5.34 23.92
N SER A 11 -6.09 5.58 25.19
CA SER A 11 -7.47 5.45 25.67
C SER A 11 -8.40 6.48 25.03
N LYS A 12 -7.92 7.70 24.79
CA LYS A 12 -8.68 8.71 24.05
C LYS A 12 -8.96 8.29 22.61
N LEU A 13 -7.96 7.79 21.90
CA LEU A 13 -8.15 7.32 20.53
C LEU A 13 -9.14 6.16 20.47
N GLN A 14 -9.02 5.19 21.37
CA GLN A 14 -9.95 4.04 21.45
C GLN A 14 -11.39 4.44 21.77
N GLY A 15 -11.57 5.51 22.55
CA GLY A 15 -12.90 6.05 22.88
C GLY A 15 -13.52 6.97 21.82
N SER A 16 -12.70 7.61 20.98
CA SER A 16 -13.17 8.65 20.04
C SER A 16 -13.14 8.25 18.56
N VAL A 17 -12.34 7.25 18.19
CA VAL A 17 -12.20 6.80 16.80
C VAL A 17 -12.69 5.38 16.67
N GLN A 18 -13.70 5.17 15.82
CA GLN A 18 -14.13 3.82 15.46
C GLN A 18 -13.30 3.31 14.28
N ILE A 19 -12.85 2.06 14.36
CA ILE A 19 -12.20 1.39 13.24
C ILE A 19 -13.27 1.14 12.17
N PRO A 20 -13.08 1.59 10.92
CA PRO A 20 -14.02 1.31 9.83
C PRO A 20 -14.24 -0.20 9.66
N GLU A 21 -15.48 -0.60 9.31
CA GLU A 21 -15.86 -2.01 9.12
C GLU A 21 -14.88 -2.78 8.23
N GLU A 22 -14.42 -2.14 7.17
CA GLU A 22 -13.49 -2.68 6.18
C GLU A 22 -12.10 -2.99 6.76
N PHE A 23 -11.78 -2.49 7.95
CA PHE A 23 -10.50 -2.66 8.64
C PHE A 23 -10.63 -3.20 10.08
N LYS A 24 -11.80 -3.65 10.48
CA LYS A 24 -12.00 -4.36 11.75
C LYS A 24 -11.20 -5.67 11.85
N PHE A 25 -10.51 -6.03 10.78
CA PHE A 25 -9.66 -7.21 10.67
C PHE A 25 -8.23 -7.00 11.17
N ALA A 26 -7.73 -5.76 11.14
CA ALA A 26 -6.45 -5.44 11.75
C ALA A 26 -6.57 -5.55 13.28
N GLU A 27 -5.50 -5.99 13.92
CA GLU A 27 -5.45 -5.93 15.38
C GLU A 27 -5.74 -4.50 15.83
N ASN A 28 -6.76 -4.32 16.66
CA ASN A 28 -7.21 -3.00 17.10
C ASN A 28 -6.06 -2.17 17.67
N ILE A 29 -5.16 -2.79 18.43
CA ILE A 29 -4.01 -2.10 19.00
C ILE A 29 -3.07 -1.56 17.93
N THR A 30 -2.83 -2.31 16.84
CA THR A 30 -1.97 -1.89 15.74
C THR A 30 -2.56 -0.66 15.03
N PHE A 31 -3.86 -0.67 14.74
CA PHE A 31 -4.55 0.46 14.12
C PHE A 31 -4.45 1.73 14.97
N TYR A 32 -4.74 1.65 16.27
CA TYR A 32 -4.64 2.80 17.18
C TYR A 32 -3.19 3.26 17.40
N THR A 33 -2.23 2.33 17.33
CA THR A 33 -0.80 2.69 17.39
C THR A 33 -0.38 3.47 16.15
N MET A 34 -0.83 3.09 14.96
CA MET A 34 -0.62 3.86 13.74
C MET A 34 -1.22 5.27 13.85
N LEU A 35 -2.48 5.38 14.26
CA LEU A 35 -3.13 6.69 14.47
C LEU A 35 -2.37 7.56 15.46
N ARG A 36 -1.99 7.01 16.60
CA ARG A 36 -1.18 7.73 17.61
C ARG A 36 0.11 8.24 16.99
N ASN A 37 0.77 7.45 16.16
CA ASN A 37 2.03 7.83 15.52
C ASN A 37 1.82 8.93 14.47
N ILE A 38 0.72 8.90 13.71
CA ILE A 38 0.34 9.97 12.79
C ILE A 38 0.14 11.29 13.54
N PHE A 39 -0.61 11.29 14.65
CA PHE A 39 -0.82 12.48 15.47
C PHE A 39 0.46 13.00 16.15
N ARG A 40 1.48 12.16 16.29
CA ARG A 40 2.81 12.53 16.80
C ARG A 40 3.79 12.90 15.69
N GLY A 41 3.36 12.96 14.41
CA GLY A 41 4.20 13.27 13.27
C GLY A 41 5.33 12.25 13.03
N LYS A 42 5.13 10.99 13.44
CA LYS A 42 6.11 9.91 13.28
C LYS A 42 5.81 9.10 12.02
N ASN A 43 6.70 9.13 11.06
CA ASN A 43 6.56 8.45 9.78
C ASN A 43 6.37 6.94 9.94
N ILE A 44 5.52 6.35 9.11
CA ILE A 44 5.16 4.93 9.13
C ILE A 44 5.52 4.29 7.78
N LEU A 45 6.09 3.09 7.83
CA LEU A 45 6.27 2.21 6.68
C LEU A 45 5.35 1.00 6.83
N VAL A 46 4.60 0.69 5.78
CA VAL A 46 3.76 -0.51 5.73
C VAL A 46 4.26 -1.41 4.61
N THR A 47 4.61 -2.63 4.98
CA THR A 47 5.14 -3.65 4.07
C THR A 47 4.13 -4.79 3.89
N GLY A 48 4.29 -5.60 2.87
CA GLY A 48 3.46 -6.79 2.65
C GLY A 48 3.27 -7.12 1.17
N PRO A 49 2.59 -8.22 0.85
CA PRO A 49 2.36 -8.66 -0.52
C PRO A 49 1.49 -7.67 -1.31
N SER A 50 1.50 -7.78 -2.63
CA SER A 50 0.65 -6.93 -3.48
C SER A 50 -0.84 -7.21 -3.23
N GLY A 51 -1.64 -6.13 -3.21
CA GLY A 51 -3.09 -6.24 -3.07
C GLY A 51 -3.61 -6.68 -1.69
N CYS A 52 -2.77 -6.67 -0.63
CA CYS A 52 -3.20 -6.94 0.75
C CYS A 52 -3.82 -5.73 1.47
N GLY A 53 -3.97 -4.57 0.81
CA GLY A 53 -4.68 -3.41 1.37
C GLY A 53 -3.81 -2.29 1.91
N LYS A 54 -2.46 -2.28 1.72
CA LYS A 54 -1.55 -1.24 2.23
C LYS A 54 -1.98 0.19 1.90
N SER A 55 -2.20 0.46 0.62
CA SER A 55 -2.59 1.82 0.16
C SER A 55 -4.01 2.18 0.59
N SER A 56 -4.92 1.19 0.71
CA SER A 56 -6.28 1.41 1.22
C SER A 56 -6.25 1.80 2.70
N LEU A 57 -5.42 1.15 3.51
CA LEU A 57 -5.21 1.51 4.91
C LEU A 57 -4.70 2.96 5.04
N GLY A 58 -3.72 3.36 4.23
CA GLY A 58 -3.20 4.73 4.20
C GLY A 58 -4.28 5.77 3.91
N LYS A 59 -5.15 5.52 2.93
CA LYS A 59 -6.27 6.43 2.60
C LYS A 59 -7.27 6.56 3.75
N ILE A 60 -7.58 5.48 4.44
CA ILE A 60 -8.49 5.50 5.60
C ILE A 60 -7.89 6.26 6.77
N LEU A 61 -6.62 5.99 7.10
CA LEU A 61 -5.91 6.73 8.13
C LEU A 61 -5.85 8.23 7.81
N ALA A 62 -5.62 8.60 6.54
CA ALA A 62 -5.66 10.00 6.10
C ALA A 62 -7.03 10.64 6.33
N GLY A 63 -8.12 9.95 5.96
CA GLY A 63 -9.49 10.43 6.18
C GLY A 63 -9.81 10.71 7.65
N ILE A 64 -9.33 9.88 8.56
CA ILE A 64 -9.53 10.04 10.03
C ILE A 64 -8.76 11.25 10.56
N THR A 65 -7.60 11.57 10.00
CA THR A 65 -6.72 12.63 10.52
C THR A 65 -7.12 14.02 10.06
N ASN A 66 -8.04 14.15 9.13
CA ASN A 66 -8.48 15.43 8.54
C ASN A 66 -7.32 16.30 8.01
N LYS A 67 -6.27 15.65 7.50
CA LYS A 67 -5.12 16.29 6.85
C LYS A 67 -5.33 16.35 5.34
N GLU A 68 -4.70 17.32 4.69
CA GLU A 68 -4.67 17.36 3.23
C GLU A 68 -3.94 16.11 2.69
N PHE A 69 -4.58 15.36 1.80
CA PHE A 69 -4.07 14.07 1.33
C PHE A 69 -3.34 14.20 -0.01
N TYR A 70 -2.09 13.77 -0.01
CA TYR A 70 -1.27 13.65 -1.22
C TYR A 70 -0.81 12.21 -1.40
N SER A 71 -0.84 11.72 -2.63
CA SER A 71 -0.34 10.39 -2.98
C SER A 71 0.64 10.47 -4.14
N PHE A 72 1.78 9.80 -3.96
CA PHE A 72 2.85 9.67 -4.94
C PHE A 72 3.20 8.20 -5.10
N ASN A 73 2.95 7.65 -6.29
CA ASN A 73 3.27 6.26 -6.63
C ASN A 73 4.61 6.22 -7.37
N PHE A 74 5.52 5.35 -6.95
CA PHE A 74 6.85 5.18 -7.53
C PHE A 74 6.99 3.90 -8.36
N GLY A 75 5.91 3.12 -8.50
CA GLY A 75 5.91 1.83 -9.20
C GLY A 75 6.40 1.86 -10.64
N ASP A 76 6.10 2.95 -11.37
CA ASP A 76 6.44 3.11 -12.79
C ASP A 76 7.23 4.40 -13.05
N THR A 77 7.88 4.94 -12.03
CA THR A 77 8.59 6.22 -12.14
C THR A 77 10.01 6.03 -12.69
N MET A 78 10.26 6.51 -13.89
CA MET A 78 11.61 6.50 -14.50
C MET A 78 12.50 7.64 -14.00
N ASN A 79 11.92 8.74 -13.52
CA ASN A 79 12.63 9.89 -12.97
C ASN A 79 12.01 10.34 -11.64
N PRO A 80 12.46 9.78 -10.50
CA PRO A 80 12.00 10.18 -9.17
C PRO A 80 12.29 11.64 -8.85
N SER A 81 13.42 12.18 -9.32
CA SER A 81 13.83 13.57 -9.09
C SER A 81 12.82 14.57 -9.66
N ALA A 82 12.43 14.44 -10.92
CA ALA A 82 11.43 15.31 -11.51
C ALA A 82 10.08 15.26 -10.79
N LYS A 83 9.70 14.07 -10.29
CA LYS A 83 8.45 13.87 -9.56
C LYS A 83 8.47 14.50 -8.16
N LEU A 84 9.61 14.49 -7.49
CA LEU A 84 9.78 15.00 -6.13
C LEU A 84 10.24 16.46 -6.11
N LEU A 85 11.22 16.84 -6.91
CA LEU A 85 11.79 18.18 -6.89
C LEU A 85 11.01 19.12 -7.81
N GLY A 86 10.78 18.73 -9.01
CA GLY A 86 10.19 19.54 -10.07
C GLY A 86 10.92 19.38 -11.37
N ASP A 87 10.64 20.28 -12.29
CA ASP A 87 11.17 20.20 -13.65
C ASP A 87 11.38 21.60 -14.25
N THR A 88 12.42 21.77 -15.06
CA THR A 88 12.68 22.99 -15.79
C THR A 88 11.74 23.08 -16.98
N LYS A 89 10.97 24.15 -17.05
CA LYS A 89 10.04 24.47 -18.14
C LYS A 89 10.61 25.54 -19.03
N TYR A 90 10.28 25.48 -20.31
CA TYR A 90 10.63 26.46 -21.29
C TYR A 90 9.40 27.00 -22.00
N ASP A 91 9.31 28.29 -22.11
CA ASP A 91 8.34 29.02 -22.94
C ASP A 91 9.05 30.02 -23.85
N LYS A 92 8.52 30.25 -25.05
CA LYS A 92 9.16 31.14 -26.03
C LYS A 92 9.19 32.60 -25.59
N GLU A 93 8.23 33.03 -24.76
CA GLU A 93 8.10 34.41 -24.30
C GLU A 93 8.71 34.61 -22.91
N ALA A 94 8.49 33.63 -22.02
CA ALA A 94 8.95 33.69 -20.62
C ALA A 94 10.36 33.14 -20.39
N GLY A 95 10.95 32.45 -21.38
CA GLY A 95 12.25 31.81 -21.23
C GLY A 95 12.19 30.49 -20.45
N THR A 96 13.27 30.18 -19.74
CA THR A 96 13.40 28.96 -18.94
C THR A 96 13.17 29.29 -17.49
N TRP A 97 12.35 28.48 -16.78
CA TRP A 97 12.17 28.62 -15.35
C TRP A 97 12.00 27.24 -14.70
N PHE A 98 12.38 27.12 -13.42
CA PHE A 98 12.14 25.92 -12.61
C PHE A 98 10.71 25.94 -12.06
N LYS A 99 9.96 24.84 -12.26
CA LYS A 99 8.63 24.64 -11.71
C LYS A 99 8.68 23.57 -10.61
N PRO A 100 8.51 23.93 -9.33
CA PRO A 100 8.46 22.97 -8.24
C PRO A 100 7.36 21.93 -8.45
N SER A 101 7.60 20.72 -7.98
CA SER A 101 6.64 19.63 -8.07
C SER A 101 5.47 19.81 -7.09
N ARG A 102 4.44 19.00 -7.27
CA ARG A 102 3.35 18.88 -6.29
C ARG A 102 3.83 18.35 -4.93
N PHE A 103 4.94 17.62 -4.89
CA PHE A 103 5.53 17.12 -3.65
C PHE A 103 6.09 18.25 -2.79
N VAL A 104 6.72 19.24 -3.40
CA VAL A 104 7.22 20.44 -2.69
C VAL A 104 6.07 21.15 -1.95
N ASN A 105 4.92 21.31 -2.59
CA ASN A 105 3.75 21.90 -1.94
C ASN A 105 3.22 21.01 -0.81
N ALA A 106 3.21 19.70 -1.03
CA ALA A 106 2.73 18.74 -0.03
C ALA A 106 3.57 18.79 1.26
N ILE A 107 4.90 18.82 1.14
CA ILE A 107 5.77 18.84 2.33
C ILE A 107 5.71 20.15 3.11
N GLN A 108 5.31 21.25 2.50
CA GLN A 108 5.15 22.55 3.14
C GLN A 108 3.81 22.71 3.86
N SER A 109 2.83 21.87 3.58
CA SER A 109 1.48 21.93 4.14
C SER A 109 1.28 20.99 5.34
N ASN A 110 0.15 21.16 6.06
CA ASN A 110 -0.30 20.20 7.08
C ASN A 110 -0.94 18.99 6.40
N SER A 111 -0.12 18.09 5.92
CA SER A 111 -0.51 17.04 4.98
C SER A 111 -0.26 15.63 5.50
N PHE A 112 -1.03 14.70 4.94
CA PHE A 112 -0.78 13.26 4.96
C PHE A 112 -0.23 12.86 3.57
N ILE A 113 1.03 12.51 3.52
CA ILE A 113 1.75 12.21 2.28
C ILE A 113 1.94 10.69 2.17
N MET A 114 1.27 10.08 1.22
CA MET A 114 1.44 8.67 0.91
C MET A 114 2.48 8.48 -0.18
N LEU A 115 3.53 7.74 0.14
CA LEU A 115 4.62 7.34 -0.74
C LEU A 115 4.40 5.85 -1.08
N ASP A 116 3.79 5.57 -2.22
CA ASP A 116 3.40 4.21 -2.61
C ASP A 116 4.49 3.53 -3.43
N GLU A 117 4.79 2.27 -3.09
CA GLU A 117 5.78 1.41 -3.78
C GLU A 117 7.22 1.96 -3.76
N VAL A 118 7.68 2.46 -2.60
CA VAL A 118 9.00 3.09 -2.45
C VAL A 118 10.20 2.16 -2.74
N THR A 119 10.00 0.84 -2.78
CA THR A 119 11.03 -0.14 -3.12
C THR A 119 11.22 -0.34 -4.62
N ARG A 120 10.38 0.24 -5.48
CA ARG A 120 10.49 0.08 -6.94
C ARG A 120 11.44 1.06 -7.63
N ASP A 121 12.04 1.98 -6.88
CA ASP A 121 13.11 2.82 -7.40
C ASP A 121 14.35 1.97 -7.73
N ARG A 122 14.72 1.94 -9.01
CA ARG A 122 15.88 1.17 -9.50
C ARG A 122 17.19 1.96 -9.46
N THR A 123 17.11 3.26 -9.29
CA THR A 123 18.26 4.18 -9.35
C THR A 123 18.84 4.47 -7.96
N GLY A 124 18.04 4.35 -6.91
CA GLY A 124 18.39 4.79 -5.55
C GLY A 124 18.20 6.30 -5.33
N ASP A 125 17.80 7.05 -6.36
CA ASP A 125 17.60 8.51 -6.27
C ASP A 125 16.49 8.87 -5.31
N LEU A 126 15.42 8.06 -5.27
CA LEU A 126 14.31 8.26 -4.34
C LEU A 126 14.79 8.28 -2.90
N ALA A 127 15.69 7.36 -2.54
CA ALA A 127 16.27 7.28 -1.20
C ALA A 127 17.05 8.55 -0.87
N ASN A 128 17.95 8.97 -1.78
CA ASN A 128 18.81 10.14 -1.57
C ASN A 128 17.99 11.42 -1.36
N ILE A 129 16.89 11.59 -2.12
CA ILE A 129 16.03 12.77 -2.03
C ILE A 129 15.16 12.73 -0.77
N LEU A 130 14.61 11.57 -0.40
CA LEU A 130 13.65 11.45 0.70
C LEU A 130 14.32 11.33 2.07
N MET A 131 15.58 10.86 2.17
CA MET A 131 16.24 10.72 3.46
C MET A 131 16.27 12.02 4.29
N PRO A 132 16.69 13.18 3.74
CA PRO A 132 16.67 14.44 4.49
C PRO A 132 15.26 14.90 4.84
N VAL A 133 14.27 14.60 3.98
CA VAL A 133 12.85 14.95 4.18
C VAL A 133 12.24 14.16 5.34
N LEU A 134 12.60 12.89 5.46
CA LEU A 134 12.09 11.98 6.48
C LEU A 134 12.84 12.08 7.82
N ASP A 135 14.03 12.66 7.80
CA ASP A 135 14.90 12.81 8.98
C ASP A 135 14.44 13.95 9.91
N GLY A 136 15.11 14.07 11.05
CA GLY A 136 14.91 15.15 12.01
C GLY A 136 15.22 16.55 11.47
N GLN A 137 16.07 16.65 10.44
CA GLN A 137 16.44 17.92 9.79
C GLN A 137 15.30 18.49 8.94
N LYS A 138 14.46 17.66 8.37
CA LYS A 138 13.21 18.01 7.67
C LYS A 138 13.39 19.09 6.59
N TYR A 139 14.27 18.89 5.64
CA TYR A 139 14.43 19.76 4.49
C TYR A 139 14.51 18.98 3.17
N LEU A 140 14.17 19.66 2.07
CA LEU A 140 14.36 19.19 0.70
C LEU A 140 15.28 20.17 -0.02
N ALA A 141 16.41 19.68 -0.54
CA ALA A 141 17.29 20.49 -1.40
C ALA A 141 16.72 20.60 -2.82
N LEU A 142 16.71 21.82 -3.37
CA LEU A 142 16.31 22.11 -4.74
C LEU A 142 17.52 22.62 -5.53
N ASP A 143 18.51 21.75 -5.72
CA ASP A 143 19.80 22.13 -6.34
C ASP A 143 19.67 22.62 -7.80
N GLU A 144 18.55 22.33 -8.47
CA GLU A 144 18.27 22.75 -9.85
C GLU A 144 17.57 24.12 -9.91
N SER A 145 17.21 24.74 -8.79
CA SER A 145 16.69 26.10 -8.76
C SER A 145 17.84 27.12 -8.85
N GLU A 146 17.62 28.24 -9.56
CA GLU A 146 18.63 29.29 -9.68
C GLU A 146 19.08 29.86 -8.33
N ASP A 147 18.21 29.76 -7.31
CA ASP A 147 18.45 30.27 -5.97
C ASP A 147 19.05 29.23 -5.02
N SER A 148 19.31 27.98 -5.46
CA SER A 148 19.84 26.86 -4.66
C SER A 148 19.11 26.70 -3.32
N ASP A 149 17.81 26.89 -3.32
CA ASP A 149 17.00 26.95 -2.10
C ASP A 149 16.71 25.56 -1.52
N SER A 150 16.76 25.46 -0.21
CA SER A 150 16.22 24.33 0.53
C SER A 150 14.80 24.65 1.00
N VAL A 151 13.91 23.67 0.84
CA VAL A 151 12.52 23.77 1.29
C VAL A 151 12.35 23.06 2.62
N SER A 152 11.88 23.78 3.63
CA SER A 152 11.60 23.19 4.94
C SER A 152 10.33 22.33 4.91
N VAL A 153 10.39 21.16 5.54
CA VAL A 153 9.23 20.27 5.71
C VAL A 153 8.38 20.76 6.88
N ASN A 154 7.08 20.93 6.68
CA ASN A 154 6.14 21.32 7.71
C ASN A 154 6.18 20.29 8.87
N LYS A 155 6.26 20.78 10.12
CA LYS A 155 6.28 19.92 11.31
C LYS A 155 5.06 18.99 11.46
N ASN A 156 3.96 19.36 10.82
CA ASN A 156 2.71 18.60 10.82
C ASN A 156 2.55 17.72 9.56
N ALA A 157 3.48 17.78 8.60
CA ALA A 157 3.52 16.84 7.50
C ALA A 157 3.84 15.44 8.04
N PHE A 158 3.11 14.46 7.55
CA PHE A 158 3.24 13.07 7.96
C PHE A 158 3.43 12.20 6.72
N PHE A 159 4.37 11.25 6.80
CA PHE A 159 4.67 10.34 5.71
C PHE A 159 4.24 8.92 6.04
N TYR A 160 3.45 8.36 5.13
CA TYR A 160 3.01 6.98 5.10
C TYR A 160 3.59 6.32 3.85
N ALA A 161 4.59 5.47 4.03
CA ALA A 161 5.21 4.77 2.91
C ALA A 161 4.68 3.33 2.80
N THR A 162 4.61 2.81 1.57
CA THR A 162 4.33 1.40 1.32
C THR A 162 5.46 0.75 0.55
N ALA A 163 5.70 -0.53 0.85
CA ALA A 163 6.66 -1.36 0.14
C ALA A 163 6.08 -2.75 -0.11
N ASN A 164 6.29 -3.28 -1.31
CA ASN A 164 6.00 -4.68 -1.58
C ASN A 164 7.18 -5.53 -1.13
N ILE A 165 6.89 -6.56 -0.34
CA ILE A 165 7.84 -7.58 0.06
C ILE A 165 7.34 -8.93 -0.44
N GLY A 166 8.27 -9.81 -0.80
CA GLY A 166 7.99 -11.12 -1.34
C GLY A 166 9.02 -11.51 -2.39
N ARG A 167 9.15 -12.80 -2.66
CA ARG A 167 10.13 -13.34 -3.63
C ARG A 167 9.87 -12.84 -5.05
N GLU A 168 8.62 -12.62 -5.42
CA GLU A 168 8.20 -12.05 -6.70
C GLU A 168 8.77 -10.65 -6.96
N TYR A 169 9.27 -9.96 -5.92
CA TYR A 169 9.82 -8.60 -6.04
C TYR A 169 11.35 -8.56 -6.00
N LEU A 170 12.05 -9.68 -5.72
CA LEU A 170 13.52 -9.73 -5.55
C LEU A 170 14.34 -9.25 -6.76
N GLY A 171 13.75 -9.17 -7.94
CA GLY A 171 14.41 -8.63 -9.14
C GLY A 171 13.92 -7.23 -9.54
N ALA A 172 12.84 -6.75 -8.94
CA ALA A 172 12.15 -5.51 -9.31
C ALA A 172 12.15 -4.45 -8.21
N SER A 173 12.58 -4.80 -7.00
CA SER A 173 12.67 -3.88 -5.87
C SER A 173 14.02 -3.96 -5.20
N HIS A 174 14.51 -2.82 -4.69
CA HIS A 174 15.64 -2.79 -3.78
C HIS A 174 15.15 -3.09 -2.36
N ASP A 175 15.90 -3.93 -1.63
CA ASP A 175 15.70 -4.05 -0.20
C ASP A 175 15.93 -2.69 0.45
N LEU A 176 14.96 -2.28 1.25
CA LEU A 176 15.12 -1.09 2.08
C LEU A 176 16.27 -1.33 3.06
N ASP A 177 17.34 -0.58 2.89
CA ASP A 177 18.48 -0.64 3.79
C ASP A 177 18.10 -0.19 5.22
N ARG A 178 18.99 -0.40 6.16
CA ARG A 178 18.77 -0.03 7.55
C ARG A 178 18.58 1.48 7.72
N ALA A 179 19.33 2.28 6.96
CA ALA A 179 19.25 3.74 7.05
C ALA A 179 17.86 4.25 6.63
N TRP A 180 17.27 3.65 5.60
CA TRP A 180 15.89 3.92 5.21
C TRP A 180 14.89 3.56 6.31
N LYS A 181 15.00 2.34 6.85
CA LYS A 181 14.09 1.83 7.88
C LYS A 181 14.10 2.70 9.14
N ASP A 182 15.26 3.21 9.53
CA ASP A 182 15.43 4.06 10.72
C ASP A 182 14.67 5.42 10.60
N ARG A 183 14.31 5.89 9.40
CA ARG A 183 13.51 7.11 9.19
C ARG A 183 12.01 6.94 9.50
N PHE A 184 11.56 5.70 9.60
CA PHE A 184 10.16 5.39 9.94
C PHE A 184 9.99 5.21 11.45
N THR A 185 10.20 6.30 12.19
CA THR A 185 10.18 6.31 13.67
C THR A 185 8.79 6.00 14.25
N GLY A 186 7.75 6.00 13.44
CA GLY A 186 6.39 5.54 13.79
C GLY A 186 6.21 4.04 13.70
N GLY A 187 7.22 3.33 13.18
CA GLY A 187 7.23 1.87 13.07
C GLY A 187 7.10 1.35 11.65
N ILE A 188 7.50 0.10 11.51
CA ILE A 188 7.33 -0.70 10.30
C ILE A 188 6.28 -1.74 10.60
N TYR A 189 5.22 -1.78 9.80
CA TYR A 189 4.08 -2.67 9.98
C TYR A 189 3.98 -3.61 8.79
N GLU A 190 4.05 -4.88 9.05
CA GLU A 190 3.89 -5.92 8.04
C GLU A 190 2.43 -6.34 7.96
N LEU A 191 1.84 -6.21 6.77
CA LEU A 191 0.51 -6.71 6.46
C LEU A 191 0.63 -8.01 5.68
N GLU A 192 -0.18 -8.96 6.07
CA GLU A 192 -0.38 -10.22 5.35
C GLU A 192 -1.74 -10.23 4.64
N TYR A 193 -2.00 -11.27 3.86
CA TYR A 193 -3.36 -11.54 3.41
C TYR A 193 -4.26 -11.88 4.60
N LEU A 194 -5.52 -11.47 4.52
CA LEU A 194 -6.47 -11.71 5.60
C LEU A 194 -6.70 -13.22 5.82
N PRO A 195 -6.93 -13.64 7.07
CA PRO A 195 -7.43 -14.98 7.36
C PRO A 195 -8.74 -15.25 6.60
N LYS A 196 -8.97 -16.50 6.18
CA LYS A 196 -10.10 -16.91 5.33
C LYS A 196 -11.43 -16.26 5.74
N GLN A 197 -11.82 -16.37 7.00
CA GLN A 197 -13.08 -15.83 7.51
C GLN A 197 -13.17 -14.30 7.36
N LYS A 198 -12.05 -13.60 7.61
CA LYS A 198 -11.98 -12.14 7.53
C LYS A 198 -11.99 -11.63 6.09
N GLU A 199 -11.33 -12.34 5.19
CA GLU A 199 -11.35 -12.01 3.77
C GLU A 199 -12.76 -12.23 3.19
N MET A 200 -13.44 -13.29 3.61
CA MET A 200 -14.82 -13.57 3.25
C MET A 200 -15.78 -12.45 3.72
N GLU A 201 -15.65 -12.03 4.98
CA GLU A 201 -16.43 -10.90 5.53
C GLU A 201 -16.17 -9.61 4.71
N LEU A 202 -14.90 -9.30 4.37
CA LEU A 202 -14.55 -8.14 3.55
C LEU A 202 -15.19 -8.19 2.17
N ILE A 203 -15.12 -9.34 1.49
CA ILE A 203 -15.68 -9.52 0.15
C ILE A 203 -17.20 -9.31 0.17
N MET A 204 -17.88 -9.85 1.18
CA MET A 204 -19.33 -9.70 1.36
C MET A 204 -19.75 -8.28 1.75
N ILE A 205 -18.93 -7.55 2.54
CA ILE A 205 -19.18 -6.13 2.84
C ILE A 205 -19.11 -5.30 1.55
N ARG A 206 -18.14 -5.61 0.66
CA ARG A 206 -17.94 -4.89 -0.61
C ARG A 206 -18.98 -5.26 -1.66
N ASN A 207 -19.46 -6.50 -1.62
CA ASN A 207 -20.45 -7.05 -2.55
C ASN A 207 -21.62 -7.69 -1.76
N PRO A 208 -22.55 -6.90 -1.22
CA PRO A 208 -23.62 -7.41 -0.35
C PRO A 208 -24.59 -8.40 -1.02
N GLN A 209 -24.58 -8.47 -2.34
CA GLN A 209 -25.40 -9.43 -3.12
C GLN A 209 -24.72 -10.78 -3.32
N LEU A 210 -23.44 -10.90 -2.95
CA LEU A 210 -22.72 -12.15 -3.05
C LEU A 210 -23.22 -13.13 -1.96
N ASP A 211 -23.61 -14.32 -2.38
CA ASP A 211 -23.98 -15.36 -1.44
C ASP A 211 -22.77 -15.96 -0.71
N THR A 212 -23.01 -16.53 0.46
CA THR A 212 -21.97 -17.07 1.34
C THR A 212 -21.21 -18.23 0.69
N TYR A 213 -21.86 -19.04 -0.13
CA TYR A 213 -21.24 -20.18 -0.81
C TYR A 213 -20.16 -19.71 -1.80
N ASN A 214 -20.51 -18.76 -2.67
CA ASN A 214 -19.55 -18.19 -3.61
C ASN A 214 -18.44 -17.41 -2.90
N ALA A 215 -18.74 -16.68 -1.84
CA ALA A 215 -17.73 -16.02 -1.02
C ALA A 215 -16.72 -17.01 -0.42
N ASP A 216 -17.18 -18.12 0.14
CA ASP A 216 -16.33 -19.17 0.68
C ASP A 216 -15.43 -19.81 -0.40
N LYS A 217 -16.01 -20.15 -1.54
CA LYS A 217 -15.26 -20.74 -2.67
C LYS A 217 -14.20 -19.81 -3.24
N ILE A 218 -14.48 -18.50 -3.38
CA ILE A 218 -13.50 -17.50 -3.84
C ILE A 218 -12.30 -17.45 -2.91
N VAL A 219 -12.55 -17.36 -1.61
CA VAL A 219 -11.47 -17.25 -0.61
C VAL A 219 -10.73 -18.58 -0.44
N ASP A 220 -11.42 -19.72 -0.56
CA ASP A 220 -10.78 -21.04 -0.55
C ASP A 220 -9.84 -21.22 -1.74
N PHE A 221 -10.27 -20.81 -2.94
CA PHE A 221 -9.41 -20.76 -4.12
C PHE A 221 -8.16 -19.91 -3.87
N ALA A 222 -8.34 -18.68 -3.38
CA ALA A 222 -7.23 -17.77 -3.10
C ALA A 222 -6.25 -18.37 -2.10
N LYS A 223 -6.75 -19.00 -1.03
CA LYS A 223 -5.92 -19.68 -0.04
C LYS A 223 -5.09 -20.79 -0.67
N ARG A 224 -5.70 -21.68 -1.44
CA ARG A 224 -4.97 -22.80 -2.11
C ARG A 224 -3.88 -22.30 -3.04
N VAL A 225 -4.14 -21.24 -3.82
CA VAL A 225 -3.13 -20.67 -4.71
C VAL A 225 -2.01 -19.99 -3.92
N ARG A 226 -2.32 -19.33 -2.80
CA ARG A 226 -1.30 -18.76 -1.89
C ARG A 226 -0.46 -19.85 -1.21
N ASP A 227 -1.06 -20.97 -0.84
CA ASP A 227 -0.36 -22.12 -0.28
C ASP A 227 0.65 -22.69 -1.31
N LEU A 228 0.25 -22.84 -2.58
CA LEU A 228 1.14 -23.24 -3.67
C LEU A 228 2.27 -22.22 -3.91
N HIS A 229 1.95 -20.92 -3.88
CA HIS A 229 2.96 -19.87 -3.99
C HIS A 229 3.97 -19.93 -2.81
N SER A 230 3.49 -20.17 -1.59
CA SER A 230 4.34 -20.31 -0.41
C SER A 230 5.22 -21.55 -0.46
N ALA A 231 4.78 -22.59 -1.18
CA ALA A 231 5.55 -23.81 -1.45
C ALA A 231 6.52 -23.69 -2.64
N ASP A 232 6.70 -22.49 -3.22
CA ASP A 232 7.51 -22.23 -4.41
C ASP A 232 7.03 -22.95 -5.69
N GLU A 233 5.76 -23.37 -5.72
CA GLU A 233 5.15 -24.01 -6.89
C GLU A 233 4.54 -23.02 -7.88
N LEU A 234 4.27 -21.80 -7.44
CA LEU A 234 3.76 -20.70 -8.26
C LEU A 234 4.59 -19.42 -7.99
N THR A 235 4.80 -18.63 -9.04
CA THR A 235 5.52 -17.35 -8.94
C THR A 235 4.62 -16.20 -8.46
N THR A 236 3.30 -16.34 -8.61
CA THR A 236 2.35 -15.26 -8.27
C THR A 236 1.25 -15.77 -7.35
N ALA A 237 0.96 -15.01 -6.30
CA ALA A 237 -0.15 -15.27 -5.38
C ALA A 237 -1.43 -14.56 -5.84
N VAL A 238 -2.58 -15.15 -5.52
CA VAL A 238 -3.89 -14.49 -5.69
C VAL A 238 -4.08 -13.44 -4.60
N SER A 239 -4.22 -12.18 -5.00
CA SER A 239 -4.41 -11.06 -4.08
C SER A 239 -5.88 -10.91 -3.66
N THR A 240 -6.11 -10.23 -2.51
CA THR A 240 -7.47 -9.84 -2.08
C THR A 240 -8.17 -8.96 -3.13
N ARG A 241 -7.40 -8.16 -3.90
CA ARG A 241 -7.95 -7.37 -5.02
C ARG A 241 -8.53 -8.27 -6.11
N MET A 242 -7.86 -9.39 -6.43
CA MET A 242 -8.40 -10.37 -7.39
C MET A 242 -9.66 -11.04 -6.85
N CYS A 243 -9.70 -11.38 -5.55
CA CYS A 243 -10.90 -11.94 -4.93
C CYS A 243 -12.10 -10.98 -5.04
N LEU A 244 -11.89 -9.69 -4.82
CA LEU A 244 -12.92 -8.67 -5.00
C LEU A 244 -13.39 -8.59 -6.47
N ALA A 245 -12.48 -8.58 -7.43
CA ALA A 245 -12.84 -8.56 -8.85
C ALA A 245 -13.62 -9.81 -9.29
N VAL A 246 -13.23 -10.99 -8.79
CA VAL A 246 -14.00 -12.24 -9.03
C VAL A 246 -15.40 -12.11 -8.43
N SER A 247 -15.52 -11.60 -7.22
CA SER A 247 -16.82 -11.47 -6.54
C SER A 247 -17.77 -10.50 -7.27
N GLU A 248 -17.25 -9.42 -7.84
CA GLU A 248 -18.02 -8.50 -8.68
C GLU A 248 -18.58 -9.20 -9.93
N LEU A 249 -17.75 -9.96 -10.65
CA LEU A 249 -18.18 -10.71 -11.83
C LEU A 249 -19.24 -11.77 -11.49
N VAL A 250 -19.12 -12.43 -10.34
CA VAL A 250 -20.13 -13.42 -9.89
C VAL A 250 -21.45 -12.74 -9.56
N VAL A 251 -21.44 -11.60 -8.89
CA VAL A 251 -22.64 -10.79 -8.60
C VAL A 251 -23.30 -10.32 -9.89
N ASP A 252 -22.52 -9.99 -10.92
CA ASP A 252 -23.02 -9.59 -12.25
C ASP A 252 -23.53 -10.78 -13.09
N GLY A 253 -23.50 -11.99 -12.55
CA GLY A 253 -24.10 -13.18 -13.17
C GLY A 253 -23.14 -14.08 -13.93
N MET A 254 -21.82 -13.83 -13.85
CA MET A 254 -20.83 -14.77 -14.39
C MET A 254 -20.70 -16.02 -13.49
N SER A 255 -20.52 -17.20 -14.07
CA SER A 255 -20.23 -18.37 -13.26
C SER A 255 -18.92 -18.23 -12.52
N LEU A 256 -18.81 -18.78 -11.30
CA LEU A 256 -17.60 -18.72 -10.49
C LEU A 256 -16.36 -19.20 -11.26
N ILE A 257 -16.48 -20.32 -11.98
CA ILE A 257 -15.39 -20.89 -12.76
C ILE A 257 -14.89 -19.92 -13.85
N GLU A 258 -15.81 -19.28 -14.56
CA GLU A 258 -15.46 -18.31 -15.60
C GLU A 258 -14.86 -17.04 -14.99
N ALA A 259 -15.43 -16.53 -13.91
CA ALA A 259 -14.89 -15.37 -13.20
C ALA A 259 -13.45 -15.61 -12.70
N LEU A 260 -13.17 -16.77 -12.11
CA LEU A 260 -11.82 -17.17 -11.70
C LEU A 260 -10.87 -17.28 -12.90
N LYS A 261 -11.31 -17.89 -14.02
CA LYS A 261 -10.49 -17.97 -15.23
C LYS A 261 -10.19 -16.60 -15.82
N HIS A 262 -11.19 -15.74 -15.93
CA HIS A 262 -11.01 -14.39 -16.47
C HIS A 262 -10.07 -13.51 -15.62
N THR A 263 -10.24 -13.57 -14.32
CA THR A 263 -9.51 -12.67 -13.41
C THR A 263 -8.13 -13.19 -13.06
N CYS A 264 -7.97 -14.50 -12.82
CA CYS A 264 -6.74 -15.03 -12.24
C CYS A 264 -5.78 -15.64 -13.27
N LEU A 265 -6.28 -16.38 -14.28
CA LEU A 265 -5.40 -17.08 -15.24
C LEU A 265 -4.47 -16.17 -16.07
N PRO A 266 -4.81 -14.92 -16.41
CA PRO A 266 -3.88 -14.06 -17.15
C PRO A 266 -2.56 -13.78 -16.44
N PHE A 267 -2.50 -13.93 -15.12
CA PHE A 267 -1.28 -13.76 -14.33
C PHE A 267 -0.30 -14.92 -14.44
N TYR A 268 -0.73 -16.05 -15.01
CA TYR A 268 0.09 -17.24 -15.19
C TYR A 268 0.32 -17.46 -16.68
N PRO A 269 1.56 -17.32 -17.18
CA PRO A 269 1.86 -17.38 -18.61
C PRO A 269 1.59 -18.76 -19.17
N VAL A 270 1.24 -18.81 -20.47
CA VAL A 270 1.10 -20.06 -21.20
C VAL A 270 2.51 -20.59 -21.48
N GLN A 271 2.91 -21.64 -20.77
CA GLN A 271 4.14 -22.39 -21.02
C GLN A 271 3.80 -23.78 -21.55
N ALA A 272 4.65 -24.32 -22.41
CA ALA A 272 4.48 -25.66 -22.90
C ALA A 272 4.83 -26.70 -21.82
N GLY A 273 3.93 -27.66 -21.57
CA GLY A 273 4.12 -28.75 -20.62
C GLY A 273 2.97 -28.89 -19.61
N ASP A 274 2.75 -30.13 -19.19
CA ASP A 274 1.67 -30.49 -18.25
C ASP A 274 1.92 -29.98 -16.80
N ASP A 275 3.12 -29.55 -16.52
CA ASP A 275 3.54 -29.08 -15.17
C ASP A 275 3.70 -27.57 -15.09
N SER A 276 3.06 -26.81 -16.00
CA SER A 276 3.09 -25.35 -15.97
C SER A 276 2.25 -24.79 -14.83
N GLU A 277 2.66 -23.62 -14.29
CA GLU A 277 1.90 -22.88 -13.26
C GLU A 277 0.43 -22.70 -13.65
N ARG A 278 0.20 -22.38 -14.93
CA ARG A 278 -1.14 -22.18 -15.46
C ARG A 278 -2.00 -23.44 -15.37
N VAL A 279 -1.42 -24.62 -15.64
CA VAL A 279 -2.13 -25.90 -15.54
C VAL A 279 -2.49 -26.19 -14.08
N ARG A 280 -1.58 -25.95 -13.14
CA ARG A 280 -1.84 -26.12 -11.71
C ARG A 280 -2.99 -25.23 -11.25
N VAL A 281 -3.00 -23.96 -11.66
CA VAL A 281 -4.09 -23.05 -11.32
C VAL A 281 -5.41 -23.48 -11.94
N ILE A 282 -5.42 -23.97 -13.19
CA ILE A 282 -6.61 -24.55 -13.83
C ILE A 282 -7.14 -25.73 -13.02
N GLN A 283 -6.28 -26.62 -12.54
CA GLN A 283 -6.69 -27.75 -11.69
C GLN A 283 -7.34 -27.30 -10.39
N VAL A 284 -6.78 -26.26 -9.76
CA VAL A 284 -7.42 -25.66 -8.56
C VAL A 284 -8.79 -25.10 -8.91
N ILE A 285 -8.93 -24.35 -10.02
CA ILE A 285 -10.23 -23.81 -10.47
C ILE A 285 -11.25 -24.93 -10.72
N GLN A 286 -10.84 -26.00 -11.40
CA GLN A 286 -11.73 -27.13 -11.69
C GLN A 286 -12.23 -27.80 -10.40
N SER A 287 -11.38 -27.90 -9.38
CA SER A 287 -11.77 -28.46 -8.07
C SER A 287 -12.73 -27.58 -7.28
N MET A 288 -13.00 -26.34 -7.70
CA MET A 288 -14.01 -25.48 -7.08
C MET A 288 -15.43 -25.77 -7.57
N GLY A 289 -15.57 -26.50 -8.69
CA GLY A 289 -16.87 -26.81 -9.30
C GLY A 289 -17.55 -28.05 -8.75
N ASP A 290 -16.82 -28.83 -7.96
CA ASP A 290 -17.34 -30.02 -7.24
C ASP A 290 -17.77 -29.59 -5.81
#